data_f8e1ba7e678dc28bb1b4d308cf188aa4
#
_entry.id   f8e1ba7e678dc28bb1b4d308cf188aa4
#
_cell.length_a   1.000
_cell.length_b   1.000
_cell.length_c   1.000
_cell.angle_alpha   90.00
_cell.angle_beta   90.00
_cell.angle_gamma   90.00
#
_symmetry.space_group_name_H-M   'P 1'
#
loop_
_entity.id
_entity.type
_entity.pdbx_description
1 polymer ?
#
loop_
_entity_poly.entity_id
_entity_poly.type
_entity_poly.pdbx_seq_one_letter_code
_entity_poly.pdbx_strand_id
1 'polypeptide(L)'
;MKDISNIFEPIVVDAEDPLFILYTSGSTGKPKGIQHSTAGYMIYTSFSFKNVFQYKEDDIYWCTADIGWITGHSYIIYGPLLNGASSILFEGIPSYPDFGRFWKIVEENKVNIFYTAPTEIRTL
;
A
#
# COMPACT_ATOMS: atom_id res chain seq x y z
N MET A 1 -26.79 5.42 2.92
CA MET A 1 -25.92 4.29 3.28
C MET A 1 -26.74 3.38 4.17
N LYS A 2 -26.81 2.07 3.88
CA LYS A 2 -27.41 1.11 4.81
C LYS A 2 -26.53 1.05 6.06
N ASP A 3 -27.14 0.90 7.24
CA ASP A 3 -26.43 0.69 8.50
C ASP A 3 -25.50 -0.53 8.36
N ILE A 4 -24.23 -0.25 8.16
CA ILE A 4 -23.18 -1.29 8.14
C ILE A 4 -22.68 -1.37 9.57
N SER A 5 -22.69 -2.59 10.13
CA SER A 5 -22.09 -2.82 11.45
C SER A 5 -20.62 -2.40 11.44
N ASN A 6 -20.22 -1.67 12.46
CA ASN A 6 -18.81 -1.34 12.69
C ASN A 6 -18.08 -2.41 13.52
N ILE A 7 -18.77 -3.52 13.82
CA ILE A 7 -18.21 -4.66 14.55
C ILE A 7 -17.99 -5.78 13.54
N PHE A 8 -16.74 -6.21 13.40
CA PHE A 8 -16.34 -7.37 12.61
C PHE A 8 -15.42 -8.25 13.45
N GLU A 9 -15.78 -9.49 13.63
CA GLU A 9 -14.92 -10.46 14.29
C GLU A 9 -13.93 -11.06 13.27
N PRO A 10 -12.62 -10.91 13.48
CA PRO A 10 -11.63 -11.46 12.57
C PRO A 10 -11.64 -12.99 12.63
N ILE A 11 -11.48 -13.62 11.48
CA ILE A 11 -11.31 -15.07 11.40
C ILE A 11 -9.88 -15.41 11.85
N VAL A 12 -9.77 -16.32 12.80
CA VAL A 12 -8.48 -16.85 13.23
C VAL A 12 -7.95 -17.82 12.19
N VAL A 13 -6.74 -17.59 11.71
CA VAL A 13 -6.05 -18.40 10.72
C VAL A 13 -4.68 -18.83 11.22
N ASP A 14 -4.12 -19.89 10.65
CA ASP A 14 -2.73 -20.30 10.95
C ASP A 14 -1.73 -19.36 10.28
N ALA A 15 -0.55 -19.26 10.87
CA ALA A 15 0.55 -18.43 10.36
C ALA A 15 0.95 -18.78 8.91
N GLU A 16 0.88 -20.05 8.57
CA GLU A 16 1.23 -20.58 7.24
C GLU A 16 0.05 -20.61 6.26
N ASP A 17 -1.15 -20.28 6.71
CA ASP A 17 -2.31 -20.20 5.81
C ASP A 17 -2.05 -19.22 4.67
N PRO A 18 -2.51 -19.56 3.43
CA PRO A 18 -2.40 -18.66 2.30
C PRO A 18 -3.14 -17.35 2.52
N LEU A 19 -2.46 -16.22 2.37
CA LEU A 19 -3.07 -14.90 2.44
C LEU A 19 -3.67 -14.50 1.09
N PHE A 20 -2.87 -14.60 0.04
CA PHE A 20 -3.28 -14.37 -1.36
C PHE A 20 -2.28 -14.94 -2.35
N ILE A 21 -2.69 -15.00 -3.62
CA ILE A 21 -1.83 -15.39 -4.74
C ILE A 21 -1.80 -14.25 -5.74
N LEU A 22 -0.60 -13.76 -6.06
CA LEU A 22 -0.40 -12.79 -7.13
C LEU A 22 0.34 -13.41 -8.30
N TYR A 23 -0.15 -13.13 -9.50
CA TYR A 23 0.46 -13.61 -10.73
C TYR A 23 1.42 -12.59 -11.31
N THR A 24 2.59 -13.06 -11.73
CA THR A 24 3.55 -12.28 -12.50
C THR A 24 3.55 -12.74 -13.96
N SER A 25 3.91 -11.84 -14.87
CA SER A 25 3.97 -12.17 -16.31
C SER A 25 4.97 -13.28 -16.68
N GLY A 26 5.89 -13.60 -15.77
CA GLY A 26 6.90 -14.66 -15.96
C GLY A 26 7.79 -14.46 -17.19
N SER A 27 9.08 -14.74 -17.06
CA SER A 27 10.05 -14.66 -18.16
C SER A 27 9.80 -15.68 -19.30
N THR A 28 8.98 -16.70 -19.05
CA THR A 28 8.68 -17.79 -20.00
C THR A 28 7.34 -17.65 -20.71
N GLY A 29 6.69 -16.50 -20.62
CA GLY A 29 5.40 -16.21 -21.25
C GLY A 29 4.17 -16.81 -20.54
N LYS A 30 4.33 -17.72 -19.59
CA LYS A 30 3.23 -18.23 -18.77
C LYS A 30 3.20 -17.50 -17.44
N PRO A 31 2.03 -16.96 -17.02
CA PRO A 31 1.90 -16.33 -15.71
C PRO A 31 2.27 -17.31 -14.59
N LYS A 32 3.02 -16.82 -13.60
CA LYS A 32 3.39 -17.60 -12.41
C LYS A 32 2.68 -17.01 -11.20
N GLY A 33 1.89 -17.82 -10.51
CA GLY A 33 1.25 -17.45 -9.25
C GLY A 33 2.24 -17.60 -8.10
N ILE A 34 2.42 -16.52 -7.34
CA ILE A 34 3.21 -16.51 -6.11
C ILE A 34 2.26 -16.47 -4.94
N GLN A 35 2.26 -17.51 -4.13
CA GLN A 35 1.47 -17.59 -2.91
C GLN A 35 2.25 -16.94 -1.77
N HIS A 36 1.58 -16.06 -1.04
CA HIS A 36 2.08 -15.45 0.16
C HIS A 36 1.36 -16.03 1.37
N SER A 37 2.13 -16.44 2.41
CA SER A 37 1.55 -16.88 3.68
C SER A 37 1.17 -15.68 4.54
N THR A 38 0.21 -15.88 5.44
CA THR A 38 -0.35 -14.83 6.28
C THR A 38 0.69 -14.16 7.16
N ALA A 39 1.36 -14.91 8.02
CA ALA A 39 2.35 -14.32 8.93
C ALA A 39 3.60 -13.84 8.19
N GLY A 40 4.11 -14.63 7.23
CA GLY A 40 5.33 -14.27 6.50
C GLY A 40 5.20 -12.94 5.78
N TYR A 41 4.08 -12.72 5.09
CA TYR A 41 3.83 -11.48 4.38
C TYR A 41 3.61 -10.30 5.33
N MET A 42 2.82 -10.48 6.39
CA MET A 42 2.55 -9.44 7.38
C MET A 42 3.83 -8.99 8.10
N ILE A 43 4.66 -9.92 8.54
CA ILE A 43 5.93 -9.62 9.22
C ILE A 43 6.85 -8.85 8.27
N TYR A 44 7.00 -9.33 7.03
CA TYR A 44 7.86 -8.68 6.04
C TYR A 44 7.40 -7.25 5.75
N THR A 45 6.12 -7.05 5.47
CA THR A 45 5.59 -5.73 5.12
C THR A 45 5.64 -4.76 6.29
N SER A 46 5.31 -5.22 7.49
CA SER A 46 5.41 -4.40 8.71
C SER A 46 6.85 -3.98 8.99
N PHE A 47 7.78 -4.94 8.97
CA PHE A 47 9.21 -4.68 9.23
C PHE A 47 9.81 -3.75 8.17
N SER A 48 9.58 -4.03 6.89
CA SER A 48 10.13 -3.23 5.80
C SER A 48 9.53 -1.82 5.78
N PHE A 49 8.22 -1.67 6.04
CA PHE A 49 7.61 -0.36 6.15
C PHE A 49 8.27 0.49 7.22
N LYS A 50 8.37 -0.03 8.44
CA LYS A 50 8.96 0.70 9.55
C LYS A 50 10.42 1.08 9.32
N ASN A 51 11.22 0.15 8.79
CA ASN A 51 12.67 0.33 8.73
C ASN A 51 13.14 0.99 7.43
N VAL A 52 12.55 0.65 6.28
CA VAL A 52 12.96 1.23 4.99
C VAL A 52 12.46 2.66 4.85
N PHE A 53 11.21 2.92 5.19
CA PHE A 53 10.65 4.27 5.17
C PHE A 53 11.01 5.09 6.41
N GLN A 54 11.64 4.47 7.43
CA GLN A 54 11.97 5.13 8.70
C GLN A 54 10.76 5.80 9.34
N TYR A 55 9.60 5.14 9.19
CA TYR A 55 8.33 5.63 9.69
C TYR A 55 8.37 5.88 11.20
N LYS A 56 7.88 7.05 11.60
CA LYS A 56 7.74 7.47 13.00
C LYS A 56 6.26 7.67 13.32
N GLU A 57 5.93 7.55 14.60
CA GLU A 57 4.61 7.92 15.11
C GLU A 57 4.28 9.36 14.68
N ASP A 58 3.05 9.60 14.28
CA ASP A 58 2.52 10.86 13.75
C ASP A 58 2.97 11.25 12.33
N ASP A 59 3.84 10.49 11.66
CA ASP A 59 4.12 10.73 10.25
C ASP A 59 2.88 10.46 9.39
N ILE A 60 2.66 11.32 8.42
CA ILE A 60 1.63 11.12 7.39
C ILE A 60 2.31 10.50 6.17
N TYR A 61 1.86 9.31 5.85
CA TYR A 61 2.39 8.51 4.75
C TYR A 61 1.46 8.54 3.54
N TRP A 62 2.03 8.61 2.35
CA TRP A 62 1.27 8.50 1.12
C TRP A 62 1.99 7.63 0.08
N CYS A 63 1.30 6.57 -0.37
CA CYS A 63 1.74 5.74 -1.48
C CYS A 63 0.75 5.88 -2.64
N THR A 64 1.26 6.16 -3.84
CA THR A 64 0.44 6.36 -5.06
C THR A 64 0.35 5.12 -5.94
N ALA A 65 0.89 3.99 -5.50
CA ALA A 65 0.81 2.74 -6.25
C ALA A 65 -0.65 2.28 -6.43
N ASP A 66 -0.89 1.57 -7.51
CA ASP A 66 -2.19 0.91 -7.71
C ASP A 66 -2.35 -0.27 -6.75
N ILE A 67 -3.52 -0.36 -6.13
CA ILE A 67 -3.85 -1.40 -5.15
C ILE A 67 -3.81 -2.81 -5.73
N GLY A 68 -4.00 -2.95 -7.04
CA GLY A 68 -3.95 -4.23 -7.74
C GLY A 68 -2.53 -4.81 -7.89
N TRP A 69 -1.49 -4.03 -7.61
CA TRP A 69 -0.10 -4.46 -7.68
C TRP A 69 0.45 -4.84 -6.30
N ILE A 70 1.51 -5.64 -6.28
CA ILE A 70 2.15 -6.06 -5.02
C ILE A 70 2.60 -4.86 -4.17
N THR A 71 3.05 -3.78 -4.79
CA THR A 71 3.42 -2.55 -4.10
C THR A 71 2.23 -1.95 -3.36
N GLY A 72 1.05 -1.92 -3.96
CA GLY A 72 -0.18 -1.46 -3.33
C GLY A 72 -0.58 -2.35 -2.14
N HIS A 73 -0.55 -3.68 -2.32
CA HIS A 73 -0.78 -4.61 -1.22
C HIS A 73 0.19 -4.35 -0.06
N SER A 74 1.48 -4.29 -0.36
CA SER A 74 2.52 -4.15 0.66
C SER A 74 2.48 -2.81 1.37
N TYR A 75 2.33 -1.71 0.62
CA TYR A 75 2.64 -0.36 1.11
C TYR A 75 1.48 0.65 1.01
N ILE A 76 0.28 0.19 0.65
CA ILE A 76 -0.96 0.93 0.90
C ILE A 76 -1.74 0.27 2.03
N ILE A 77 -1.79 -1.09 2.05
CA ILE A 77 -2.63 -1.82 2.99
C ILE A 77 -1.79 -2.37 4.15
N TYR A 78 -1.02 -3.45 3.90
CA TYR A 78 -0.46 -4.23 5.00
C TYR A 78 0.60 -3.48 5.81
N GLY A 79 1.62 -2.93 5.18
CA GLY A 79 2.71 -2.24 5.87
C GLY A 79 2.23 -1.07 6.73
N PRO A 80 1.54 -0.09 6.16
CA PRO A 80 1.03 1.05 6.94
C PRO A 80 0.06 0.66 8.05
N LEU A 81 -0.95 -0.17 7.74
CA LEU A 81 -1.99 -0.52 8.71
C LEU A 81 -1.44 -1.34 9.88
N LEU A 82 -0.50 -2.26 9.63
CA LEU A 82 0.17 -3.03 10.68
C LEU A 82 1.05 -2.17 11.60
N ASN A 83 1.45 -1.00 11.14
CA ASN A 83 2.21 -0.03 11.94
C ASN A 83 1.35 1.11 12.51
N GLY A 84 0.03 1.06 12.34
CA GLY A 84 -0.88 2.12 12.80
C GLY A 84 -0.66 3.46 12.11
N ALA A 85 -0.12 3.46 10.89
CA ALA A 85 0.23 4.68 10.19
C ALA A 85 -1.00 5.44 9.67
N SER A 86 -0.93 6.76 9.77
CA SER A 86 -1.86 7.65 9.08
C SER A 86 -1.50 7.68 7.59
N SER A 87 -2.41 7.20 6.73
CA SER A 87 -2.16 7.08 5.30
C SER A 87 -3.17 7.85 4.48
N ILE A 88 -2.71 8.45 3.38
CA ILE A 88 -3.59 9.07 2.40
C ILE A 88 -4.01 8.03 1.37
N LEU A 89 -5.32 7.91 1.15
CA LEU A 89 -5.90 7.18 0.04
C LEU A 89 -6.32 8.19 -1.03
N PHE A 90 -5.80 8.02 -2.22
CA PHE A 90 -6.03 8.92 -3.34
C PHE A 90 -6.80 8.22 -4.45
N GLU A 91 -7.88 8.85 -4.89
CA GLU A 91 -8.65 8.44 -6.06
C GLU A 91 -8.49 9.49 -7.16
N GLY A 92 -7.87 9.10 -8.26
CA GLY A 92 -7.67 9.98 -9.40
C GLY A 92 -6.39 9.69 -10.17
N ILE A 93 -6.07 10.57 -11.10
CA ILE A 93 -4.85 10.50 -11.91
C ILE A 93 -3.92 11.68 -11.55
N PRO A 94 -2.59 11.48 -11.66
CA PRO A 94 -1.60 12.47 -11.23
C PRO A 94 -1.72 13.82 -11.93
N SER A 95 -2.07 13.79 -13.21
CA SER A 95 -2.07 14.96 -14.11
C SER A 95 -3.38 15.74 -14.17
N TYR A 96 -4.41 15.34 -13.41
CA TYR A 96 -5.69 16.04 -13.43
C TYR A 96 -5.98 16.74 -12.09
N PRO A 97 -6.39 18.00 -12.06
CA PRO A 97 -6.59 18.92 -13.20
C PRO A 97 -5.28 19.47 -13.80
N ASP A 98 -4.17 19.33 -13.11
CA ASP A 98 -2.84 19.76 -13.51
C ASP A 98 -1.74 18.95 -12.83
N PHE A 99 -0.51 19.08 -13.29
CA PHE A 99 0.66 18.35 -12.76
C PHE A 99 1.09 18.77 -11.34
N GLY A 100 0.55 19.86 -10.83
CA GLY A 100 0.79 20.30 -9.44
C GLY A 100 -0.07 19.58 -8.40
N ARG A 101 -1.05 18.78 -8.83
CA ARG A 101 -2.03 18.15 -7.92
C ARG A 101 -1.38 17.34 -6.80
N PHE A 102 -0.39 16.52 -7.10
CA PHE A 102 0.28 15.69 -6.11
C PHE A 102 1.01 16.53 -5.07
N TRP A 103 1.70 17.57 -5.53
CA TRP A 103 2.45 18.48 -4.66
C TRP A 103 1.51 19.26 -3.74
N LYS A 104 0.36 19.66 -4.26
CA LYS A 104 -0.68 20.30 -3.45
C LYS A 104 -1.22 19.36 -2.36
N ILE A 105 -1.47 18.10 -2.67
CA ILE A 105 -1.90 17.10 -1.69
C ILE A 105 -0.81 16.90 -0.61
N VAL A 106 0.43 16.80 -1.01
CA VAL A 106 1.58 16.69 -0.09
C VAL A 106 1.63 17.88 0.86
N GLU A 107 1.50 19.09 0.34
CA GLU A 107 1.55 20.32 1.13
C GLU A 107 0.35 20.46 2.08
N GLU A 108 -0.87 20.31 1.56
CA GLU A 108 -2.11 20.48 2.32
C GLU A 108 -2.25 19.46 3.45
N ASN A 109 -1.80 18.22 3.20
CA ASN A 109 -1.88 17.15 4.19
C ASN A 109 -0.59 16.96 4.99
N LYS A 110 0.42 17.78 4.77
CA LYS A 110 1.72 17.72 5.48
C LYS A 110 2.35 16.32 5.42
N VAL A 111 2.35 15.72 4.23
CA VAL A 111 2.90 14.38 4.01
C VAL A 111 4.38 14.34 4.35
N ASN A 112 4.76 13.47 5.28
CA ASN A 112 6.15 13.27 5.71
C ASN A 112 6.87 12.28 4.81
N ILE A 113 6.16 11.23 4.38
CA ILE A 113 6.72 10.15 3.57
C ILE A 113 5.87 10.00 2.31
N PHE A 114 6.48 10.28 1.16
CA PHE A 114 5.84 10.14 -0.15
C PHE A 114 6.50 9.01 -0.94
N TYR A 115 5.75 7.97 -1.26
CA TYR A 115 6.23 6.81 -2.00
C TYR A 115 5.47 6.67 -3.31
N THR A 116 6.19 6.73 -4.42
CA THR A 116 5.61 6.70 -5.77
C THR A 116 6.52 5.98 -6.76
N ALA A 117 5.99 5.68 -7.95
CA ALA A 117 6.78 5.05 -9.00
C ALA A 117 7.70 6.07 -9.71
N PRO A 118 8.90 5.67 -10.15
CA PRO A 118 9.79 6.55 -10.91
C PRO A 118 9.16 7.11 -12.20
N THR A 119 8.24 6.37 -12.80
CA THR A 119 7.50 6.80 -13.98
C THR A 119 6.54 7.95 -13.68
N GLU A 120 5.90 7.92 -12.50
CA GLU A 120 5.01 9.02 -12.07
C GLU A 120 5.81 10.30 -11.83
N ILE A 121 6.93 10.22 -11.12
CA ILE A 121 7.81 11.39 -10.88
C ILE A 121 8.30 12.03 -12.18
N ARG A 122 8.52 11.24 -13.23
CA ARG A 122 8.95 11.79 -14.53
C ARG A 122 7.81 12.45 -15.32
N THR A 123 6.59 12.20 -14.92
CA THR A 123 5.39 12.74 -15.59
C THR A 123 4.90 14.02 -14.91
N LEU A 124 5.26 14.23 -13.66
CA LEU A 124 4.98 15.45 -12.87
C LEU A 124 6.01 16.54 -13.18
#